data_5e1289cb8f987a31fab755e4816731d1
#
_entry.id   5e1289cb8f987a31fab755e4816731d1
#
_cell.length_a   1.000
_cell.length_b   1.000
_cell.length_c   1.000
_cell.angle_alpha   90.00
_cell.angle_beta   90.00
_cell.angle_gamma   90.00
#
_symmetry.space_group_name_H-M   'P 1'
#
loop_
_entity.id
_entity.type
_entity.pdbx_description
1 polymer ?
#
loop_
_entity_poly.entity_id
_entity_poly.type
_entity_poly.pdbx_seq_one_letter_code
_entity_poly.pdbx_strand_id
1 'polypeptide(L)'
;MSKIRFHGPIAGISGAMGEVVFADRKKDGITVAYMKKKRPRTAAQIATTKRLAAGPRYANRAMSIPSKLEHYETIAGIKDLPPYTLAVMDYFSIPTFEPLDLTEYKGQVSDLIFIQAVHDIGLASVNVELIGNNDVLEQGSAIETRPCSGNWIYTTGTSVPAGTQIEIRVTGTDYTGKVAQITETAVVGA
;
A
#
# COMPACT_ATOMS: atom_id res chain seq x y z
N MET A 1 -1.23 39.19 6.45
CA MET A 1 0.17 39.21 5.98
C MET A 1 0.39 40.49 5.19
N SER A 2 1.33 41.30 5.60
CA SER A 2 1.66 42.55 4.89
C SER A 2 2.66 42.22 3.79
N LYS A 3 2.33 42.58 2.53
CA LYS A 3 3.27 42.44 1.41
C LYS A 3 3.99 43.77 1.24
N ILE A 4 5.29 43.79 1.47
CA ILE A 4 6.13 44.94 1.23
C ILE A 4 6.90 44.68 -0.09
N ARG A 5 6.69 45.50 -1.12
CA ARG A 5 7.48 45.48 -2.35
C ARG A 5 8.64 46.45 -2.18
N PHE A 6 9.85 45.93 -2.17
CA PHE A 6 11.05 46.72 -2.22
C PHE A 6 11.48 46.89 -3.70
N HIS A 7 11.61 48.15 -4.13
CA HIS A 7 12.20 48.48 -5.41
C HIS A 7 13.63 48.97 -5.16
N GLY A 8 14.61 48.27 -5.70
CA GLY A 8 16.02 48.67 -5.61
C GLY A 8 16.96 47.61 -5.04
N PRO A 9 18.13 47.98 -4.51
CA PRO A 9 19.23 47.06 -4.18
C PRO A 9 18.96 46.03 -3.06
N ILE A 10 17.74 45.96 -2.53
CA ILE A 10 17.35 45.01 -1.48
C ILE A 10 16.68 43.75 -2.08
N ALA A 11 16.79 43.56 -3.40
CA ALA A 11 16.32 42.32 -4.04
C ALA A 11 17.21 41.13 -3.62
N GLY A 12 16.59 40.03 -3.17
CA GLY A 12 17.31 38.80 -2.82
C GLY A 12 17.56 38.60 -1.33
N ILE A 13 16.97 39.41 -0.44
CA ILE A 13 17.06 39.15 1.00
C ILE A 13 16.16 37.98 1.38
N SER A 14 16.75 36.91 1.89
CA SER A 14 16.04 35.78 2.50
C SER A 14 16.73 35.39 3.80
N GLY A 15 15.92 34.95 4.79
CA GLY A 15 16.43 34.51 6.08
C GLY A 15 15.73 35.16 7.27
N ALA A 16 16.20 34.85 8.47
CA ALA A 16 15.67 35.38 9.71
C ALA A 16 16.56 36.51 10.27
N MET A 17 15.93 37.60 10.67
CA MET A 17 16.58 38.71 11.36
C MET A 17 15.77 39.03 12.63
N GLY A 18 16.27 38.61 13.79
CA GLY A 18 15.54 38.71 15.04
C GLY A 18 14.22 37.90 15.00
N GLU A 19 13.10 38.55 15.26
CA GLU A 19 11.76 37.95 15.23
C GLU A 19 11.13 37.97 13.84
N VAL A 20 11.80 38.47 12.82
CA VAL A 20 11.28 38.67 11.47
C VAL A 20 11.94 37.71 10.50
N VAL A 21 11.15 37.08 9.65
CA VAL A 21 11.60 36.22 8.56
C VAL A 21 11.29 36.89 7.22
N PHE A 22 12.30 37.03 6.38
CA PHE A 22 12.21 37.50 5.01
C PHE A 22 12.21 36.27 4.09
N ALA A 23 11.27 36.18 3.17
CA ALA A 23 11.23 35.16 2.15
C ALA A 23 11.10 35.85 0.79
N ASP A 24 12.12 35.68 -0.05
CA ASP A 24 12.08 36.13 -1.44
C ASP A 24 11.28 35.11 -2.28
N ARG A 25 10.14 35.57 -2.78
CA ARG A 25 9.33 34.80 -3.72
C ARG A 25 9.48 35.44 -5.10
N LYS A 26 10.32 34.86 -5.91
CA LYS A 26 10.73 35.34 -7.26
C LYS A 26 9.63 36.00 -8.11
N LYS A 27 8.36 35.66 -7.93
CA LYS A 27 7.21 36.24 -8.63
C LYS A 27 6.44 37.30 -7.84
N ASP A 28 6.49 37.24 -6.50
CA ASP A 28 5.63 38.04 -5.59
C ASP A 28 6.43 39.08 -4.76
N GLY A 29 7.76 39.11 -4.92
CA GLY A 29 8.65 39.97 -4.14
C GLY A 29 8.95 39.40 -2.75
N ILE A 30 9.53 40.25 -1.87
CA ILE A 30 9.94 39.85 -0.53
C ILE A 30 8.71 39.84 0.40
N THR A 31 8.44 38.71 0.99
CA THR A 31 7.39 38.58 2.04
C THR A 31 8.05 38.69 3.41
N VAL A 32 7.48 39.49 4.28
CA VAL A 32 7.91 39.67 5.66
C VAL A 32 6.89 39.01 6.59
N ALA A 33 7.36 38.14 7.45
CA ALA A 33 6.53 37.49 8.46
C ALA A 33 7.22 37.48 9.81
N TYR A 34 6.48 37.66 10.90
CA TYR A 34 7.02 37.43 12.25
C TYR A 34 7.18 35.94 12.51
N MET A 35 8.27 35.56 13.18
CA MET A 35 8.45 34.20 13.65
C MET A 35 7.31 33.83 14.60
N LYS A 36 6.54 32.82 14.22
CA LYS A 36 5.54 32.25 15.14
C LYS A 36 6.27 31.56 16.28
N LYS A 37 5.96 31.91 17.53
CA LYS A 37 6.43 31.15 18.72
C LYS A 37 6.07 29.68 18.52
N LYS A 38 7.06 28.79 18.62
CA LYS A 38 6.84 27.35 18.55
C LYS A 38 5.95 26.94 19.71
N ARG A 39 4.73 26.55 19.43
CA ARG A 39 3.86 25.93 20.43
C ARG A 39 4.30 24.48 20.68
N PRO A 40 4.18 23.97 21.92
CA PRO A 40 4.42 22.56 22.18
C PRO A 40 3.49 21.72 21.30
N ARG A 41 4.02 20.63 20.75
CA ARG A 41 3.23 19.72 19.89
C ARG A 41 2.20 18.98 20.73
N THR A 42 0.99 18.81 20.21
CA THR A 42 -0.04 17.98 20.83
C THR A 42 0.35 16.50 20.77
N ALA A 43 -0.23 15.68 21.64
CA ALA A 43 -0.01 14.23 21.64
C ALA A 43 -0.34 13.60 20.26
N ALA A 44 -1.42 14.05 19.60
CA ALA A 44 -1.80 13.61 18.26
C ALA A 44 -0.73 13.98 17.20
N GLN A 45 -0.19 15.20 17.25
CA GLN A 45 0.89 15.61 16.33
C GLN A 45 2.16 14.80 16.54
N ILE A 46 2.49 14.45 17.78
CA ILE A 46 3.66 13.61 18.12
C ILE A 46 3.42 12.20 17.56
N ALA A 47 2.25 11.62 17.77
CA ALA A 47 1.89 10.30 17.26
C ALA A 47 1.95 10.25 15.72
N THR A 48 1.39 11.24 15.03
CA THR A 48 1.45 11.36 13.57
C THR A 48 2.89 11.48 13.07
N THR A 49 3.71 12.31 13.73
CA THR A 49 5.13 12.45 13.35
C THR A 49 5.89 11.13 13.51
N LYS A 50 5.64 10.39 14.61
CA LYS A 50 6.25 9.07 14.83
C LYS A 50 5.82 8.06 13.76
N ARG A 51 4.53 8.04 13.41
CA ARG A 51 4.00 7.19 12.35
C ARG A 51 4.65 7.51 11.00
N LEU A 52 4.70 8.78 10.61
CA LEU A 52 5.33 9.21 9.36
C LEU A 52 6.83 8.91 9.30
N ALA A 53 7.55 8.96 10.42
CA ALA A 53 8.97 8.62 10.48
C ALA A 53 9.25 7.12 10.34
N ALA A 54 8.25 6.25 10.51
CA ALA A 54 8.42 4.80 10.43
C ALA A 54 8.59 4.32 8.97
N GLY A 55 7.87 4.91 8.02
CA GLY A 55 7.98 4.55 6.59
C GLY A 55 9.40 4.73 6.03
N PRO A 56 10.04 5.92 6.16
CA PRO A 56 11.44 6.12 5.78
C PRO A 56 12.43 5.15 6.45
N ARG A 57 12.21 4.81 7.72
CA ARG A 57 13.06 3.82 8.42
C ARG A 57 12.93 2.44 7.81
N TYR A 58 11.68 2.02 7.51
CA TYR A 58 11.43 0.77 6.79
C TYR A 58 12.11 0.78 5.42
N ALA A 59 11.91 1.84 4.63
CA ALA A 59 12.48 1.96 3.29
C ALA A 59 14.03 1.88 3.32
N ASN A 60 14.70 2.60 4.24
CA ASN A 60 16.15 2.51 4.39
C ASN A 60 16.60 1.06 4.69
N ARG A 61 15.89 0.36 5.56
CA ARG A 61 16.18 -1.05 5.86
C ARG A 61 15.90 -1.95 4.67
N ALA A 62 14.80 -1.75 3.97
CA ALA A 62 14.44 -2.54 2.78
C ALA A 62 15.49 -2.41 1.68
N MET A 63 16.00 -1.19 1.43
CA MET A 63 17.05 -0.94 0.43
C MET A 63 18.39 -1.59 0.80
N SER A 64 18.63 -1.94 2.07
CA SER A 64 19.85 -2.65 2.49
C SER A 64 19.74 -4.18 2.35
N ILE A 65 18.57 -4.71 2.03
CA ILE A 65 18.31 -6.15 1.87
C ILE A 65 18.21 -6.45 0.37
N PRO A 66 19.16 -7.22 -0.23
CA PRO A 66 19.21 -7.42 -1.68
C PRO A 66 17.90 -7.91 -2.31
N SER A 67 17.25 -8.90 -1.70
CA SER A 67 15.98 -9.47 -2.22
C SER A 67 14.82 -8.46 -2.21
N LYS A 68 14.77 -7.56 -1.21
CA LYS A 68 13.76 -6.50 -1.17
C LYS A 68 14.08 -5.38 -2.15
N LEU A 69 15.35 -5.02 -2.28
CA LEU A 69 15.79 -4.01 -3.26
C LEU A 69 15.43 -4.47 -4.68
N GLU A 70 15.82 -5.68 -5.08
CA GLU A 70 15.50 -6.26 -6.40
C GLU A 70 13.99 -6.24 -6.69
N HIS A 71 13.18 -6.57 -5.68
CA HIS A 71 11.73 -6.49 -5.82
C HIS A 71 11.25 -5.07 -6.11
N TYR A 72 11.67 -4.07 -5.31
CA TYR A 72 11.26 -2.68 -5.54
C TYR A 72 11.83 -2.10 -6.82
N GLU A 73 13.00 -2.54 -7.28
CA GLU A 73 13.57 -2.16 -8.59
C GLU A 73 12.72 -2.71 -9.73
N THR A 74 12.23 -3.94 -9.62
CA THR A 74 11.31 -4.53 -10.60
C THR A 74 10.02 -3.72 -10.71
N ILE A 75 9.43 -3.35 -9.58
CA ILE A 75 8.21 -2.52 -9.56
C ILE A 75 8.50 -1.09 -10.04
N ALA A 76 9.68 -0.55 -9.76
CA ALA A 76 10.09 0.78 -10.21
C ALA A 76 10.02 0.91 -11.74
N GLY A 77 10.41 -0.14 -12.46
CA GLY A 77 10.28 -0.20 -13.92
C GLY A 77 8.83 -0.20 -14.42
N ILE A 78 7.88 -0.70 -13.61
CA ILE A 78 6.46 -0.76 -13.96
C ILE A 78 5.73 0.55 -13.62
N LYS A 79 6.04 1.13 -12.45
CA LYS A 79 5.31 2.30 -11.89
C LYS A 79 5.99 3.65 -12.16
N ASP A 80 7.18 3.66 -12.75
CA ASP A 80 7.99 4.87 -12.99
C ASP A 80 8.22 5.71 -11.72
N LEU A 81 8.54 5.03 -10.62
CA LEU A 81 8.83 5.63 -9.31
C LEU A 81 10.12 5.07 -8.72
N PRO A 82 10.90 5.86 -7.98
CA PRO A 82 12.11 5.37 -7.31
C PRO A 82 11.82 4.21 -6.33
N PRO A 83 12.66 3.17 -6.25
CA PRO A 83 12.49 2.03 -5.34
C PRO A 83 12.26 2.43 -3.88
N TYR A 84 12.99 3.44 -3.41
CA TYR A 84 12.81 3.98 -2.06
C TYR A 84 11.39 4.53 -1.82
N THR A 85 10.84 5.25 -2.80
CA THR A 85 9.48 5.82 -2.72
C THR A 85 8.45 4.70 -2.65
N LEU A 86 8.62 3.65 -3.47
CA LEU A 86 7.75 2.47 -3.46
C LEU A 86 7.79 1.76 -2.10
N ALA A 87 8.97 1.60 -1.50
CA ALA A 87 9.09 1.00 -0.18
C ALA A 87 8.41 1.84 0.93
N VAL A 88 8.43 3.17 0.83
CA VAL A 88 7.69 4.06 1.75
C VAL A 88 6.18 3.91 1.55
N MET A 89 5.70 3.87 0.29
CA MET A 89 4.29 3.68 -0.03
C MET A 89 3.79 2.33 0.49
N ASP A 90 4.52 1.25 0.23
CA ASP A 90 4.23 -0.11 0.68
C ASP A 90 4.07 -0.18 2.21
N TYR A 91 4.95 0.51 2.96
CA TYR A 91 4.84 0.58 4.42
C TYR A 91 3.52 1.19 4.90
N PHE A 92 2.98 2.17 4.20
CA PHE A 92 1.73 2.84 4.59
C PHE A 92 0.48 2.21 3.98
N SER A 93 0.60 1.51 2.88
CA SER A 93 -0.48 0.78 2.24
C SER A 93 -0.96 -0.37 3.13
N ILE A 94 -2.23 -0.69 3.05
CA ILE A 94 -2.86 -1.81 3.75
C ILE A 94 -3.56 -2.64 2.68
N PRO A 95 -3.23 -3.94 2.55
CA PRO A 95 -3.91 -4.79 1.59
C PRO A 95 -5.40 -4.94 1.94
N THR A 96 -6.22 -4.98 0.92
CA THR A 96 -7.65 -5.30 1.02
C THR A 96 -8.06 -6.17 -0.16
N PHE A 97 -9.19 -6.86 -0.05
CA PHE A 97 -9.76 -7.64 -1.13
C PHE A 97 -11.13 -7.10 -1.51
N GLU A 98 -11.44 -7.12 -2.79
CA GLU A 98 -12.80 -7.02 -3.29
C GLU A 98 -13.52 -8.37 -3.14
N PRO A 99 -14.86 -8.43 -3.24
CA PRO A 99 -15.61 -9.67 -3.24
C PRO A 99 -15.06 -10.67 -4.26
N LEU A 100 -15.03 -11.95 -3.91
CA LEU A 100 -14.50 -13.00 -4.79
C LEU A 100 -15.45 -13.23 -5.97
N ASP A 101 -14.88 -13.39 -7.16
CA ASP A 101 -15.64 -13.84 -8.31
C ASP A 101 -15.58 -15.37 -8.40
N LEU A 102 -16.69 -16.00 -8.05
CA LEU A 102 -16.88 -17.44 -8.01
C LEU A 102 -17.69 -17.96 -9.20
N THR A 103 -17.88 -17.17 -10.24
CA THR A 103 -18.72 -17.52 -11.41
C THR A 103 -18.24 -18.80 -12.10
N GLU A 104 -16.94 -19.01 -12.17
CA GLU A 104 -16.31 -20.19 -12.79
C GLU A 104 -16.10 -21.34 -11.78
N TYR A 105 -16.51 -21.18 -10.50
CA TYR A 105 -16.37 -22.21 -9.49
C TYR A 105 -17.66 -23.05 -9.38
N LYS A 106 -17.59 -24.34 -9.75
CA LYS A 106 -18.69 -25.33 -9.72
C LYS A 106 -18.37 -26.55 -8.86
N GLY A 107 -17.24 -26.53 -8.17
CA GLY A 107 -16.76 -27.66 -7.35
C GLY A 107 -16.08 -28.76 -8.15
N GLN A 108 -15.60 -28.47 -9.35
CA GLN A 108 -14.84 -29.39 -10.16
C GLN A 108 -13.34 -29.14 -10.05
N VAL A 109 -12.55 -30.14 -10.38
CA VAL A 109 -11.10 -29.98 -10.56
C VAL A 109 -10.85 -29.04 -11.74
N SER A 110 -9.89 -28.11 -11.56
CA SER A 110 -9.53 -27.07 -12.52
C SER A 110 -10.53 -25.92 -12.67
N ASP A 111 -11.49 -25.79 -11.76
CA ASP A 111 -12.30 -24.59 -11.67
C ASP A 111 -11.45 -23.39 -11.25
N LEU A 112 -11.90 -22.19 -11.63
CA LEU A 112 -11.18 -20.96 -11.37
C LEU A 112 -11.90 -20.11 -10.31
N ILE A 113 -11.10 -19.55 -9.40
CA ILE A 113 -11.54 -18.54 -8.44
C ILE A 113 -10.74 -17.27 -8.76
N PHE A 114 -11.46 -16.19 -9.10
CA PHE A 114 -10.83 -14.91 -9.39
C PHE A 114 -10.83 -14.05 -8.14
N ILE A 115 -9.65 -13.49 -7.84
CA ILE A 115 -9.40 -12.73 -6.63
C ILE A 115 -8.84 -11.38 -7.04
N GLN A 116 -9.50 -10.30 -6.60
CA GLN A 116 -9.01 -8.94 -6.80
C GLN A 116 -8.50 -8.38 -5.47
N ALA A 117 -7.19 -8.18 -5.41
CA ALA A 117 -6.52 -7.56 -4.29
C ALA A 117 -6.25 -6.08 -4.59
N VAL A 118 -6.54 -5.21 -3.63
CA VAL A 118 -6.27 -3.76 -3.73
C VAL A 118 -5.10 -3.43 -2.83
N HIS A 119 -3.98 -3.06 -3.46
CA HIS A 119 -2.77 -2.62 -2.78
C HIS A 119 -1.93 -1.74 -3.70
N ASP A 120 -1.30 -0.68 -3.15
CA ASP A 120 -0.55 0.28 -3.96
C ASP A 120 0.66 -0.33 -4.69
N ILE A 121 1.30 -1.32 -4.08
CA ILE A 121 2.53 -1.94 -4.61
C ILE A 121 2.30 -3.34 -5.14
N GLY A 122 1.25 -4.03 -4.69
CA GLY A 122 0.98 -5.43 -4.94
C GLY A 122 1.20 -6.30 -3.72
N LEU A 123 0.87 -7.58 -3.81
CA LEU A 123 1.02 -8.55 -2.74
C LEU A 123 2.20 -9.48 -3.03
N ALA A 124 2.86 -9.92 -1.97
CA ALA A 124 3.93 -10.91 -2.05
C ALA A 124 3.39 -12.32 -2.30
N SER A 125 2.22 -12.63 -1.71
CA SER A 125 1.56 -13.92 -1.88
C SER A 125 0.07 -13.81 -1.59
N VAL A 126 -0.70 -14.65 -2.28
CA VAL A 126 -2.12 -14.87 -2.00
C VAL A 126 -2.34 -16.37 -1.87
N ASN A 127 -2.86 -16.80 -0.73
CA ASN A 127 -3.18 -18.19 -0.44
C ASN A 127 -4.70 -18.35 -0.31
N VAL A 128 -5.19 -19.47 -0.81
CA VAL A 128 -6.61 -19.84 -0.79
C VAL A 128 -6.77 -21.12 0.00
N GLU A 129 -7.78 -21.16 0.84
CA GLU A 129 -8.22 -22.36 1.57
C GLU A 129 -9.69 -22.62 1.24
N LEU A 130 -10.01 -23.84 0.83
CA LEU A 130 -11.37 -24.33 0.66
C LEU A 130 -11.72 -25.17 1.88
N ILE A 131 -12.75 -24.78 2.62
CA ILE A 131 -13.15 -25.40 3.87
C ILE A 131 -14.56 -25.93 3.72
N GLY A 132 -14.76 -27.23 3.95
CA GLY A 132 -16.07 -27.86 3.95
C GLY A 132 -16.26 -28.69 5.21
N ASN A 133 -17.43 -28.60 5.86
CA ASN A 133 -17.73 -29.32 7.11
C ASN A 133 -16.70 -29.08 8.23
N ASN A 134 -16.15 -27.86 8.32
CA ASN A 134 -15.07 -27.44 9.24
C ASN A 134 -13.69 -28.08 8.98
N ASP A 135 -13.53 -28.83 7.92
CA ASP A 135 -12.24 -29.40 7.51
C ASP A 135 -11.69 -28.65 6.29
N VAL A 136 -10.35 -28.48 6.26
CA VAL A 136 -9.69 -27.92 5.07
C VAL A 136 -9.65 -29.00 4.01
N LEU A 137 -10.42 -28.81 2.93
CA LEU A 137 -10.49 -29.73 1.80
C LEU A 137 -9.28 -29.53 0.87
N GLU A 138 -8.88 -28.28 0.70
CA GLU A 138 -7.79 -27.89 -0.19
C GLU A 138 -7.17 -26.57 0.28
N GLN A 139 -5.87 -26.43 0.08
CA GLN A 139 -5.16 -25.16 0.24
C GLN A 139 -4.08 -25.00 -0.82
N GLY A 140 -3.86 -23.80 -1.28
CA GLY A 140 -2.81 -23.52 -2.26
C GLY A 140 -2.59 -22.03 -2.48
N SER A 141 -1.59 -21.73 -3.31
CA SER A 141 -1.25 -20.35 -3.66
C SER A 141 -1.92 -19.96 -4.99
N ALA A 142 -2.52 -18.78 -5.02
CA ALA A 142 -3.01 -18.17 -6.25
C ALA A 142 -1.84 -17.59 -7.06
N ILE A 143 -2.05 -17.41 -8.35
CA ILE A 143 -1.06 -16.86 -9.30
C ILE A 143 -1.55 -15.49 -9.76
N GLU A 144 -0.69 -14.48 -9.66
CA GLU A 144 -0.99 -13.16 -10.20
C GLU A 144 -0.96 -13.18 -11.73
N THR A 145 -2.01 -12.67 -12.37
CA THR A 145 -2.15 -12.69 -13.84
C THR A 145 -1.12 -11.83 -14.56
N ARG A 146 -0.76 -10.71 -13.98
CA ARG A 146 0.30 -9.81 -14.43
C ARG A 146 0.91 -9.10 -13.23
N PRO A 147 2.22 -8.88 -13.18
CA PRO A 147 2.88 -8.21 -12.07
C PRO A 147 2.20 -6.89 -11.68
N CYS A 148 1.93 -6.69 -10.41
CA CYS A 148 1.29 -5.52 -9.83
C CYS A 148 -0.11 -5.19 -10.38
N SER A 149 -0.81 -6.18 -10.97
CA SER A 149 -2.19 -6.00 -11.45
C SER A 149 -3.22 -6.06 -10.33
N GLY A 150 -2.89 -6.74 -9.24
CA GLY A 150 -3.82 -7.06 -8.16
C GLY A 150 -4.81 -8.17 -8.51
N ASN A 151 -4.77 -8.71 -9.74
CA ASN A 151 -5.67 -9.77 -10.18
C ASN A 151 -4.98 -11.12 -10.04
N TRP A 152 -5.55 -11.99 -9.21
CA TRP A 152 -5.03 -13.31 -8.92
C TRP A 152 -6.02 -14.38 -9.33
N ILE A 153 -5.52 -15.53 -9.75
CA ILE A 153 -6.33 -16.69 -10.12
C ILE A 153 -5.86 -17.88 -9.28
N TYR A 154 -6.82 -18.54 -8.66
CA TYR A 154 -6.61 -19.82 -8.03
C TYR A 154 -7.30 -20.91 -8.86
N THR A 155 -6.59 -21.99 -9.13
CA THR A 155 -7.12 -23.16 -9.85
C THR A 155 -7.29 -24.30 -8.85
N THR A 156 -8.50 -24.81 -8.74
CA THR A 156 -8.84 -25.87 -7.78
C THR A 156 -8.24 -27.22 -8.20
N GLY A 157 -7.75 -27.98 -7.25
CA GLY A 157 -7.21 -29.34 -7.45
C GLY A 157 -8.14 -30.43 -6.97
N THR A 158 -9.17 -30.08 -6.19
CA THR A 158 -10.05 -31.06 -5.54
C THR A 158 -11.49 -30.87 -6.03
N SER A 159 -12.20 -32.00 -6.25
CA SER A 159 -13.63 -31.99 -6.56
C SER A 159 -14.45 -32.02 -5.28
N VAL A 160 -15.47 -31.18 -5.20
CA VAL A 160 -16.41 -31.08 -4.09
C VAL A 160 -17.81 -31.46 -4.59
N PRO A 161 -18.55 -32.35 -3.88
CA PRO A 161 -19.86 -32.78 -4.31
C PRO A 161 -20.88 -31.61 -4.38
N ALA A 162 -21.78 -31.67 -5.38
CA ALA A 162 -22.85 -30.70 -5.53
C ALA A 162 -23.74 -30.66 -4.27
N GLY A 163 -24.24 -29.47 -3.91
CA GLY A 163 -25.01 -29.22 -2.70
C GLY A 163 -24.17 -29.05 -1.44
N THR A 164 -22.84 -29.21 -1.51
CA THR A 164 -21.96 -28.96 -0.35
C THR A 164 -21.78 -27.46 -0.15
N GLN A 165 -21.97 -26.98 1.07
CA GLN A 165 -21.60 -25.63 1.45
C GLN A 165 -20.10 -25.59 1.78
N ILE A 166 -19.39 -24.68 1.17
CA ILE A 166 -17.97 -24.44 1.42
C ILE A 166 -17.73 -23.00 1.85
N GLU A 167 -16.71 -22.83 2.64
CA GLU A 167 -16.11 -21.53 2.97
C GLU A 167 -14.81 -21.39 2.18
N ILE A 168 -14.68 -20.30 1.45
CA ILE A 168 -13.49 -19.95 0.68
C ILE A 168 -12.80 -18.82 1.42
N ARG A 169 -11.62 -19.11 1.96
CA ARG A 169 -10.80 -18.16 2.70
C ARG A 169 -9.58 -17.78 1.90
N VAL A 170 -9.45 -16.49 1.61
CA VAL A 170 -8.32 -15.93 0.89
C VAL A 170 -7.50 -15.07 1.83
N THR A 171 -6.20 -15.35 1.89
CA THR A 171 -5.23 -14.64 2.74
C THR A 171 -4.14 -14.07 1.86
N GLY A 172 -3.99 -12.74 1.86
CA GLY A 172 -2.92 -12.05 1.15
C GLY A 172 -1.90 -11.45 2.09
N THR A 173 -0.64 -11.53 1.73
CA THR A 173 0.47 -10.94 2.49
C THR A 173 1.22 -9.96 1.59
N ASP A 174 1.46 -8.74 2.09
CA ASP A 174 2.27 -7.74 1.40
C ASP A 174 3.79 -7.95 1.65
N TYR A 175 4.64 -7.18 0.98
CA TYR A 175 6.10 -7.25 1.15
C TYR A 175 6.59 -6.68 2.48
N THR A 176 5.73 -5.98 3.22
CA THR A 176 6.02 -5.50 4.57
C THR A 176 5.67 -6.53 5.64
N GLY A 177 4.90 -7.56 5.30
CA GLY A 177 4.42 -8.62 6.19
C GLY A 177 3.02 -8.34 6.79
N LYS A 178 2.28 -7.34 6.27
CA LYS A 178 0.89 -7.15 6.65
C LYS A 178 0.01 -8.16 5.93
N VAL A 179 -1.00 -8.62 6.63
CA VAL A 179 -1.92 -9.65 6.15
C VAL A 179 -3.32 -9.07 6.04
N ALA A 180 -3.98 -9.37 4.93
CA ALA A 180 -5.42 -9.18 4.76
C ALA A 180 -6.09 -10.52 4.49
N GLN A 181 -7.34 -10.63 4.86
CA GLN A 181 -8.12 -11.84 4.68
C GLN A 181 -9.55 -11.49 4.27
N ILE A 182 -10.08 -12.28 3.35
CA ILE A 182 -11.51 -12.29 3.02
C ILE A 182 -12.02 -13.72 3.10
N THR A 183 -13.28 -13.86 3.47
CA THR A 183 -13.93 -15.17 3.56
C THR A 183 -15.31 -15.06 2.91
N GLU A 184 -15.59 -15.94 1.98
CA GLU A 184 -16.90 -16.06 1.33
C GLU A 184 -17.40 -17.49 1.40
N THR A 185 -18.73 -17.64 1.36
CA THR A 185 -19.38 -18.95 1.37
C THR A 185 -20.08 -19.18 0.03
N ALA A 186 -19.93 -20.37 -0.51
CA ALA A 186 -20.59 -20.79 -1.71
C ALA A 186 -21.26 -22.16 -1.51
N VAL A 187 -22.33 -22.40 -2.28
CA VAL A 187 -22.94 -23.74 -2.40
C VAL A 187 -22.57 -24.31 -3.76
N VAL A 188 -21.88 -25.43 -3.76
CA VAL A 188 -21.36 -26.07 -4.95
C VAL A 188 -22.50 -26.53 -5.86
N GLY A 189 -22.46 -26.19 -7.16
CA GLY A 189 -23.44 -26.62 -8.15
C GLY A 189 -24.83 -26.01 -8.00
N ALA A 190 -24.94 -24.81 -7.36
CA ALA A 190 -26.20 -24.05 -7.26
C ALA A 190 -26.46 -23.26 -8.55
#